data_c2bdfde9beb394c24b169d7b836213d6
#
_entry.id   c2bdfde9beb394c24b169d7b836213d6
#
_cell.length_a   1.000
_cell.length_b   1.000
_cell.length_c   1.000
_cell.angle_alpha   90.00
_cell.angle_beta   90.00
_cell.angle_gamma   90.00
#
_symmetry.space_group_name_H-M   'P 1'
#
loop_
_entity.id
_entity.type
_entity.pdbx_description
1 polymer ?
#
loop_
_entity_poly.entity_id
_entity_poly.type
_entity_poly.pdbx_seq_one_letter_code
_entity_poly.pdbx_strand_id
1 'polypeptide(L)'
;MREDIEQGFFGPANAPVFGLGALVYFRSIGQLDARLGLDDRRKLCTSITTVLATSRKHANADAGPMFGLKLSKVIKEAASLLDRFHSWKKKVIVNTEILGGEPAFPRSRLSIRHVGELILRGALAEAREDYPYLSEEDFELARIYTAAYPKLVRDRASKEIAPAAARTR
;
A
#
# COMPACT_ATOMS: atom_id res chain seq x y z
N MET A 1 7.19 -2.42 11.87
CA MET A 1 6.31 -3.03 10.84
C MET A 1 6.52 -4.54 10.70
N ARG A 2 7.72 -5.01 10.32
CA ARG A 2 7.98 -6.46 10.16
C ARG A 2 7.70 -7.25 11.44
N GLU A 3 8.21 -6.76 12.55
CA GLU A 3 8.00 -7.34 13.88
C GLU A 3 6.50 -7.46 14.25
N ASP A 4 5.68 -6.43 13.95
CA ASP A 4 4.23 -6.45 14.26
C ASP A 4 3.48 -7.52 13.45
N ILE A 5 3.93 -7.77 12.21
CA ILE A 5 3.40 -8.85 11.36
C ILE A 5 3.80 -10.22 11.95
N GLU A 6 5.08 -10.39 12.30
CA GLU A 6 5.61 -11.62 12.89
C GLU A 6 4.92 -11.93 14.24
N GLN A 7 4.53 -10.90 14.99
CA GLN A 7 3.78 -11.01 16.25
C GLN A 7 2.26 -11.21 16.07
N GLY A 8 1.80 -11.32 14.83
CA GLY A 8 0.41 -11.66 14.50
C GLY A 8 -0.61 -10.55 14.73
N PHE A 9 -0.21 -9.27 14.75
CA PHE A 9 -1.13 -8.13 14.92
C PHE A 9 -2.21 -8.05 13.84
N PHE A 10 -1.93 -8.58 12.66
CA PHE A 10 -2.80 -8.52 11.48
C PHE A 10 -3.20 -9.92 10.98
N GLY A 11 -3.28 -10.89 11.88
CA GLY A 11 -3.54 -12.29 11.56
C GLY A 11 -2.27 -13.14 11.48
N PRO A 12 -2.35 -14.36 10.95
CA PRO A 12 -1.20 -15.24 10.87
C PRO A 12 -0.04 -14.61 10.10
N ALA A 13 1.20 -14.75 10.59
CA ALA A 13 2.37 -14.10 10.01
C ALA A 13 2.64 -14.50 8.54
N ASN A 14 2.22 -15.70 8.14
CA ASN A 14 2.31 -16.19 6.76
C ASN A 14 1.17 -15.73 5.83
N ALA A 15 0.09 -15.18 6.41
CA ALA A 15 -1.07 -14.67 5.68
C ALA A 15 -1.69 -13.44 6.38
N PRO A 16 -0.93 -12.32 6.54
CA PRO A 16 -1.43 -11.14 7.22
C PRO A 16 -2.52 -10.46 6.40
N VAL A 17 -3.56 -9.97 7.09
CA VAL A 17 -4.67 -9.25 6.47
C VAL A 17 -4.52 -7.75 6.73
N PHE A 18 -4.27 -6.98 5.68
CA PHE A 18 -4.14 -5.53 5.75
C PHE A 18 -5.42 -4.83 5.28
N GLY A 19 -6.30 -4.53 6.22
CA GLY A 19 -7.49 -3.72 6.00
C GLY A 19 -7.35 -2.30 6.56
N LEU A 20 -8.50 -1.61 6.72
CA LEU A 20 -8.55 -0.26 7.28
C LEU A 20 -7.87 -0.16 8.64
N GLY A 21 -8.02 -1.17 9.49
CA GLY A 21 -7.38 -1.22 10.83
C GLY A 21 -5.86 -1.16 10.75
N ALA A 22 -5.24 -1.91 9.85
CA ALA A 22 -3.80 -1.88 9.65
C ALA A 22 -3.33 -0.51 9.12
N LEU A 23 -4.07 0.08 8.18
CA LEU A 23 -3.75 1.41 7.63
C LEU A 23 -3.82 2.48 8.71
N VAL A 24 -4.87 2.46 9.55
CA VAL A 24 -5.02 3.36 10.70
C VAL A 24 -3.89 3.16 11.70
N TYR A 25 -3.55 1.91 12.02
CA TYR A 25 -2.47 1.56 12.94
C TYR A 25 -1.12 2.14 12.46
N PHE A 26 -0.70 1.84 11.24
CA PHE A 26 0.59 2.33 10.73
C PHE A 26 0.65 3.85 10.58
N ARG A 27 -0.46 4.48 10.20
CA ARG A 27 -0.55 5.94 10.19
C ARG A 27 -0.44 6.53 11.60
N SER A 28 -1.07 5.91 12.59
CA SER A 28 -1.00 6.35 13.99
C SER A 28 0.41 6.22 14.55
N ILE A 29 1.08 5.09 14.32
CA ILE A 29 2.49 4.90 14.70
C ILE A 29 3.40 5.95 14.05
N GLY A 30 3.19 6.24 12.77
CA GLY A 30 3.98 7.26 12.04
C GLY A 30 3.75 8.70 12.51
N GLN A 31 2.70 8.98 13.26
CA GLN A 31 2.41 10.30 13.85
C GLN A 31 2.92 10.43 15.28
N LEU A 32 3.39 9.36 15.90
CA LEU A 32 3.95 9.39 17.24
C LEU A 32 5.43 9.73 17.18
N ASP A 33 5.83 10.77 17.93
CA ASP A 33 7.23 11.18 18.07
C ASP A 33 8.06 10.22 18.93
N ALA A 34 7.41 9.22 19.56
CA ALA A 34 8.03 8.26 20.44
C ALA A 34 7.94 6.82 19.89
N ARG A 35 8.98 6.03 20.12
CA ARG A 35 8.96 4.60 19.81
C ARG A 35 8.18 3.86 20.89
N LEU A 36 7.04 3.28 20.51
CA LEU A 36 6.28 2.43 21.40
C LEU A 36 6.93 1.05 21.56
N GLY A 37 6.93 0.54 22.79
CA GLY A 37 7.26 -0.86 23.07
C GLY A 37 6.25 -1.83 22.44
N LEU A 38 6.59 -3.11 22.39
CA LEU A 38 5.74 -4.13 21.75
C LEU A 38 4.34 -4.22 22.40
N ASP A 39 4.29 -4.16 23.74
CA ASP A 39 3.01 -4.25 24.49
C ASP A 39 2.11 -3.04 24.21
N ASP A 40 2.66 -1.84 24.15
CA ASP A 40 1.90 -0.63 23.86
C ASP A 40 1.43 -0.62 22.40
N ARG A 41 2.24 -1.12 21.47
CA ARG A 41 1.84 -1.32 20.07
C ARG A 41 0.69 -2.32 19.96
N ARG A 42 0.72 -3.40 20.75
CA ARG A 42 -0.36 -4.40 20.81
C ARG A 42 -1.65 -3.80 21.37
N LYS A 43 -1.57 -3.04 22.47
CA LYS A 43 -2.73 -2.30 23.03
C LYS A 43 -3.31 -1.34 22.01
N LEU A 44 -2.45 -0.56 21.31
CA LEU A 44 -2.90 0.35 20.26
C LEU A 44 -3.63 -0.39 19.13
N CYS A 45 -3.09 -1.50 18.64
CA CYS A 45 -3.71 -2.30 17.58
C CYS A 45 -5.08 -2.84 18.03
N THR A 46 -5.19 -3.37 19.24
CA THR A 46 -6.43 -3.87 19.82
C THR A 46 -7.46 -2.74 19.99
N SER A 47 -7.02 -1.58 20.51
CA SER A 47 -7.90 -0.41 20.68
C SER A 47 -8.44 0.09 19.34
N ILE A 48 -7.59 0.17 18.31
CA ILE A 48 -8.03 0.55 16.95
C ILE A 48 -9.07 -0.44 16.42
N THR A 49 -8.83 -1.73 16.57
CA THR A 49 -9.75 -2.77 16.11
C THR A 49 -11.10 -2.67 16.82
N THR A 50 -11.10 -2.49 18.14
CA THR A 50 -12.31 -2.32 18.95
C THR A 50 -13.08 -1.07 18.52
N VAL A 51 -12.40 0.06 18.35
CA VAL A 51 -13.03 1.32 17.93
C VAL A 51 -13.64 1.20 16.53
N LEU A 52 -12.98 0.55 15.59
CA LEU A 52 -13.52 0.33 14.25
C LEU A 52 -14.72 -0.60 14.25
N ALA A 53 -14.77 -1.55 15.19
CA ALA A 53 -15.91 -2.47 15.33
C ALA A 53 -17.12 -1.80 16.00
N THR A 54 -16.91 -0.94 17.01
CA THR A 54 -17.99 -0.41 17.85
C THR A 54 -18.47 0.97 17.45
N SER A 55 -17.60 1.90 17.10
CA SER A 55 -18.01 3.25 16.71
C SER A 55 -16.90 4.00 15.96
N ARG A 56 -17.22 4.48 14.75
CA ARG A 56 -16.32 5.30 13.96
C ARG A 56 -16.29 6.79 14.37
N LYS A 57 -17.21 7.24 15.27
CA LYS A 57 -17.45 8.67 15.53
C LYS A 57 -16.66 9.27 16.70
N HIS A 58 -16.25 8.47 17.68
CA HIS A 58 -15.52 8.94 18.86
C HIS A 58 -14.40 7.99 19.20
N ALA A 59 -13.27 8.17 18.51
CA ALA A 59 -12.18 7.24 18.60
C ALA A 59 -11.00 7.86 19.34
N ASN A 60 -10.88 7.56 20.63
CA ASN A 60 -9.59 7.65 21.32
C ASN A 60 -9.07 6.23 21.45
N ALA A 61 -7.87 5.94 20.91
CA ALA A 61 -7.16 4.72 21.24
C ALA A 61 -6.22 5.00 22.41
N ASP A 62 -6.25 4.13 23.38
CA ASP A 62 -5.28 4.15 24.45
C ASP A 62 -4.01 3.46 23.99
N ALA A 63 -2.96 4.27 23.75
CA ALA A 63 -1.64 3.78 23.35
C ALA A 63 -0.70 3.61 24.56
N GLY A 64 -1.26 3.64 25.78
CA GLY A 64 -0.52 3.60 27.04
C GLY A 64 -0.74 4.87 27.88
N PRO A 65 -0.24 4.93 29.11
CA PRO A 65 -0.57 6.00 30.06
C PRO A 65 -0.13 7.41 29.65
N MET A 66 0.70 7.54 28.61
CA MET A 66 1.20 8.83 28.13
C MET A 66 0.70 9.24 26.74
N PHE A 67 -0.07 8.41 26.03
CA PHE A 67 -0.43 8.66 24.63
C PHE A 67 -1.92 8.42 24.37
N GLY A 68 -2.75 9.42 24.61
CA GLY A 68 -4.13 9.45 24.10
C GLY A 68 -4.13 9.87 22.63
N LEU A 69 -4.33 8.93 21.70
CA LEU A 69 -4.47 9.23 20.28
C LEU A 69 -5.93 9.49 19.91
N LYS A 70 -6.20 10.69 19.37
CA LYS A 70 -7.51 10.99 18.76
C LYS A 70 -7.58 10.37 17.37
N LEU A 71 -8.13 9.16 17.28
CA LEU A 71 -8.17 8.39 16.03
C LEU A 71 -9.20 8.88 15.01
N SER A 72 -10.17 9.71 15.40
CA SER A 72 -11.25 10.14 14.49
C SER A 72 -10.75 10.77 13.20
N LYS A 73 -9.71 11.61 13.28
CA LYS A 73 -9.08 12.24 12.10
C LYS A 73 -8.34 11.20 11.27
N VAL A 74 -7.54 10.36 11.91
CA VAL A 74 -6.74 9.31 11.24
C VAL A 74 -7.64 8.30 10.52
N ILE A 75 -8.71 7.86 11.17
CA ILE A 75 -9.70 6.95 10.58
C ILE A 75 -10.36 7.60 9.36
N LYS A 76 -10.80 8.85 9.47
CA LYS A 76 -11.45 9.56 8.37
C LYS A 76 -10.52 9.71 7.16
N GLU A 77 -9.28 10.12 7.39
CA GLU A 77 -8.27 10.27 6.33
C GLU A 77 -7.92 8.93 5.70
N ALA A 78 -7.72 7.88 6.50
CA ALA A 78 -7.40 6.55 6.01
C ALA A 78 -8.56 5.94 5.19
N ALA A 79 -9.80 6.08 5.66
CA ALA A 79 -10.99 5.62 4.94
C ALA A 79 -11.16 6.37 3.62
N SER A 80 -11.03 7.71 3.63
CA SER A 80 -11.11 8.54 2.42
C SER A 80 -10.05 8.15 1.39
N LEU A 81 -8.80 7.95 1.82
CA LEU A 81 -7.73 7.52 0.93
C LEU A 81 -8.02 6.14 0.30
N LEU A 82 -8.51 5.20 1.11
CA LEU A 82 -8.84 3.86 0.65
C LEU A 82 -9.98 3.86 -0.38
N ASP A 83 -11.04 4.66 -0.13
CA ASP A 83 -12.17 4.80 -1.04
C ASP A 83 -11.75 5.47 -2.37
N ARG A 84 -10.92 6.52 -2.30
CA ARG A 84 -10.34 7.17 -3.49
C ARG A 84 -9.48 6.19 -4.28
N PHE A 85 -8.61 5.45 -3.62
CA PHE A 85 -7.76 4.45 -4.26
C PHE A 85 -8.58 3.36 -4.94
N HIS A 86 -9.61 2.82 -4.29
CA HIS A 86 -10.47 1.80 -4.86
C HIS A 86 -11.25 2.33 -6.08
N SER A 87 -11.76 3.55 -5.99
CA SER A 87 -12.51 4.19 -7.09
C SER A 87 -11.60 4.47 -8.29
N TRP A 88 -10.39 4.95 -8.04
CA TRP A 88 -9.38 5.17 -9.06
C TRP A 88 -8.92 3.85 -9.70
N LYS A 89 -8.64 2.83 -8.89
CA LYS A 89 -8.20 1.52 -9.37
C LYS A 89 -9.20 0.87 -10.34
N LYS A 90 -10.50 1.11 -10.16
CA LYS A 90 -11.54 0.62 -11.10
C LYS A 90 -11.43 1.24 -12.50
N LYS A 91 -10.78 2.40 -12.64
CA LYS A 91 -10.56 3.08 -13.93
C LYS A 91 -9.30 2.59 -14.65
N VAL A 92 -8.42 1.89 -13.95
CA VAL A 92 -7.16 1.37 -14.49
C VAL A 92 -7.44 0.35 -15.57
N ILE A 93 -6.75 0.49 -16.71
CA ILE A 93 -6.87 -0.43 -17.83
C ILE A 93 -5.78 -1.50 -17.74
N VAL A 94 -6.18 -2.77 -17.77
CA VAL A 94 -5.28 -3.91 -17.89
C VAL A 94 -5.71 -4.68 -19.13
N ASN A 95 -4.94 -4.54 -20.21
CA ASN A 95 -5.19 -5.21 -21.48
C ASN A 95 -3.86 -5.72 -22.05
N THR A 96 -3.81 -7.00 -22.42
CA THR A 96 -2.60 -7.63 -22.98
C THR A 96 -2.13 -6.99 -24.29
N GLU A 97 -3.05 -6.39 -25.06
CA GLU A 97 -2.73 -5.66 -26.29
C GLU A 97 -2.14 -4.26 -26.01
N ILE A 98 -2.28 -3.78 -24.78
CA ILE A 98 -1.74 -2.49 -24.32
C ILE A 98 -0.63 -2.78 -23.31
N LEU A 99 0.60 -2.40 -23.65
CA LEU A 99 1.78 -2.57 -22.81
C LEU A 99 1.97 -4.01 -22.26
N GLY A 100 1.49 -5.04 -22.99
CA GLY A 100 1.60 -6.42 -22.56
C GLY A 100 0.83 -6.76 -21.28
N GLY A 101 -0.24 -6.03 -20.98
CA GLY A 101 -1.04 -6.20 -19.75
C GLY A 101 -0.54 -5.41 -18.56
N GLU A 102 0.44 -4.52 -18.74
CA GLU A 102 0.87 -3.59 -17.69
C GLU A 102 -0.28 -2.60 -17.39
N PRO A 103 -0.60 -2.33 -16.13
CA PRO A 103 -1.63 -1.36 -15.77
C PRO A 103 -1.36 0.03 -16.36
N ALA A 104 -2.34 0.57 -17.07
CA ALA A 104 -2.25 1.85 -17.76
C ALA A 104 -3.33 2.82 -17.31
N PHE A 105 -3.04 4.12 -17.46
CA PHE A 105 -4.05 5.18 -17.26
C PHE A 105 -5.14 5.09 -18.33
N PRO A 106 -6.38 5.48 -17.99
CA PRO A 106 -7.49 5.48 -18.94
C PRO A 106 -7.17 6.27 -20.21
N ARG A 107 -7.57 5.73 -21.35
CA ARG A 107 -7.40 6.37 -22.68
C ARG A 107 -5.95 6.75 -23.04
N SER A 108 -4.99 6.07 -22.44
CA SER A 108 -3.57 6.28 -22.73
C SER A 108 -2.82 4.96 -22.84
N ARG A 109 -1.60 5.02 -23.38
CA ARG A 109 -0.62 3.93 -23.30
C ARG A 109 0.46 4.21 -22.25
N LEU A 110 0.14 5.06 -21.26
CA LEU A 110 1.06 5.40 -20.20
C LEU A 110 0.91 4.42 -19.04
N SER A 111 1.99 3.74 -18.68
CA SER A 111 2.01 2.83 -17.54
C SER A 111 1.91 3.59 -16.22
N ILE A 112 1.01 3.14 -15.36
CA ILE A 112 0.86 3.66 -13.99
C ILE A 112 2.15 3.47 -13.20
N ARG A 113 2.84 2.33 -13.39
CA ARG A 113 4.10 2.04 -12.70
C ARG A 113 5.22 2.98 -13.14
N HIS A 114 5.28 3.31 -14.43
CA HIS A 114 6.28 4.25 -14.93
C HIS A 114 6.18 5.60 -14.22
N VAL A 115 4.98 6.17 -14.17
CA VAL A 115 4.74 7.43 -13.45
C VAL A 115 5.01 7.28 -11.94
N GLY A 116 4.53 6.20 -11.33
CA GLY A 116 4.76 5.95 -9.91
C GLY A 116 6.24 5.77 -9.56
N GLU A 117 7.04 5.15 -10.42
CA GLU A 117 8.49 5.01 -10.26
C GLU A 117 9.22 6.35 -10.37
N LEU A 118 8.83 7.22 -11.32
CA LEU A 118 9.37 8.58 -11.40
C LEU A 118 9.16 9.33 -10.08
N ILE A 119 7.94 9.28 -9.54
CA ILE A 119 7.62 9.97 -8.28
C ILE A 119 8.39 9.37 -7.09
N LEU A 120 8.50 8.05 -7.01
CA LEU A 120 9.26 7.37 -5.95
C LEU A 120 10.75 7.70 -5.97
N ARG A 121 11.29 8.08 -7.13
CA ARG A 121 12.68 8.57 -7.30
C ARG A 121 12.83 10.07 -7.03
N GLY A 122 11.74 10.78 -6.68
CA GLY A 122 11.76 12.21 -6.41
C GLY A 122 11.53 13.12 -7.63
N ALA A 123 11.23 12.55 -8.81
CA ALA A 123 11.05 13.28 -10.08
C ALA A 123 9.58 13.71 -10.30
N LEU A 124 8.88 14.16 -9.26
CA LEU A 124 7.47 14.60 -9.39
C LEU A 124 7.31 15.83 -10.29
N ALA A 125 8.24 16.78 -10.23
CA ALA A 125 8.19 17.98 -11.05
C ALA A 125 8.30 17.64 -12.54
N GLU A 126 9.27 16.80 -12.89
CA GLU A 126 9.47 16.27 -14.24
C GLU A 126 8.23 15.49 -14.73
N ALA A 127 7.66 14.64 -13.89
CA ALA A 127 6.45 13.90 -14.23
C ALA A 127 5.25 14.82 -14.52
N ARG A 128 5.13 15.98 -13.85
CA ARG A 128 4.08 16.97 -14.13
C ARG A 128 4.29 17.69 -15.45
N GLU A 129 5.55 17.97 -15.81
CA GLU A 129 5.91 18.59 -17.08
C GLU A 129 5.66 17.62 -18.24
N ASP A 130 6.06 16.36 -18.11
CA ASP A 130 5.90 15.34 -19.14
C ASP A 130 4.45 14.90 -19.36
N TYR A 131 3.64 14.90 -18.27
CA TYR A 131 2.25 14.40 -18.28
C TYR A 131 1.26 15.41 -17.74
N PRO A 132 1.13 16.62 -18.35
CA PRO A 132 0.29 17.72 -17.85
C PRO A 132 -1.21 17.40 -17.86
N TYR A 133 -1.62 16.33 -18.54
CA TYR A 133 -3.01 15.87 -18.60
C TYR A 133 -3.40 14.96 -17.43
N LEU A 134 -2.45 14.53 -16.60
CA LEU A 134 -2.74 13.78 -15.38
C LEU A 134 -3.09 14.74 -14.24
N SER A 135 -4.03 14.33 -13.40
CA SER A 135 -4.39 15.09 -12.20
C SER A 135 -3.39 14.82 -11.06
N GLU A 136 -3.36 15.72 -10.06
CA GLU A 136 -2.58 15.50 -8.83
C GLU A 136 -2.98 14.18 -8.13
N GLU A 137 -4.26 13.82 -8.22
CA GLU A 137 -4.75 12.55 -7.71
C GLU A 137 -4.15 11.35 -8.45
N ASP A 138 -4.00 11.45 -9.79
CA ASP A 138 -3.40 10.39 -10.59
C ASP A 138 -1.93 10.18 -10.19
N PHE A 139 -1.17 11.24 -9.96
CA PHE A 139 0.21 11.16 -9.48
C PHE A 139 0.29 10.53 -8.09
N GLU A 140 -0.51 10.99 -7.13
CA GLU A 140 -0.55 10.43 -5.77
C GLU A 140 -0.88 8.93 -5.80
N LEU A 141 -1.94 8.55 -6.52
CA LEU A 141 -2.44 7.18 -6.54
C LEU A 141 -1.55 6.24 -7.38
N ALA A 142 -0.89 6.74 -8.43
CA ALA A 142 0.14 5.98 -9.16
C ALA A 142 1.33 5.64 -8.26
N ARG A 143 1.80 6.58 -7.46
CA ARG A 143 2.86 6.35 -6.47
C ARG A 143 2.45 5.27 -5.46
N ILE A 144 1.24 5.39 -4.89
CA ILE A 144 0.70 4.42 -3.93
C ILE A 144 0.56 3.05 -4.59
N TYR A 145 0.01 2.99 -5.80
CA TYR A 145 -0.15 1.76 -6.56
C TYR A 145 1.18 1.05 -6.79
N THR A 146 2.20 1.79 -7.23
CA THR A 146 3.53 1.24 -7.54
C THR A 146 4.22 0.71 -6.28
N ALA A 147 4.08 1.41 -5.16
CA ALA A 147 4.61 0.96 -3.88
C ALA A 147 3.87 -0.28 -3.33
N ALA A 148 2.54 -0.35 -3.52
CA ALA A 148 1.71 -1.46 -3.03
C ALA A 148 1.82 -2.73 -3.88
N TYR A 149 2.09 -2.58 -5.18
CA TYR A 149 2.19 -3.68 -6.14
C TYR A 149 3.55 -3.65 -6.85
N PRO A 150 4.65 -3.92 -6.17
CA PRO A 150 5.97 -3.93 -6.80
C PRO A 150 6.02 -4.96 -7.93
N LYS A 151 6.72 -4.64 -9.01
CA LYS A 151 6.95 -5.58 -10.10
C LYS A 151 7.85 -6.69 -9.55
N LEU A 152 7.34 -7.90 -9.48
CA LEU A 152 8.18 -9.06 -9.18
C LEU A 152 9.17 -9.20 -10.33
N VAL A 153 10.44 -8.93 -10.07
CA VAL A 153 11.51 -9.26 -10.99
C VAL A 153 11.52 -10.79 -11.07
N ARG A 154 10.97 -11.35 -12.13
CA ARG A 154 11.19 -12.78 -12.43
C ARG A 154 12.69 -12.92 -12.66
N ASP A 155 13.37 -13.54 -11.73
CA ASP A 155 14.76 -13.92 -11.90
C ASP A 155 14.90 -14.65 -13.23
N ARG A 156 15.68 -14.08 -14.15
CA ARG A 156 16.02 -14.71 -15.43
C ARG A 156 16.82 -16.03 -15.24
N ALA A 157 17.25 -16.30 -14.02
CA ALA A 157 18.02 -17.49 -13.65
C ALA A 157 17.23 -18.80 -13.75
N SER A 158 15.88 -18.77 -13.83
CA SER A 158 15.09 -20.01 -13.90
C SER A 158 14.90 -20.55 -15.32
N LYS A 159 15.48 -19.92 -16.36
CA LYS A 159 15.34 -20.37 -17.76
C LYS A 159 16.53 -21.17 -18.29
N GLU A 160 17.56 -21.37 -17.50
CA GLU A 160 18.81 -22.01 -17.96
C GLU A 160 19.03 -23.44 -17.47
N ILE A 161 18.03 -24.05 -16.81
CA ILE A 161 18.12 -25.46 -16.42
C ILE A 161 16.95 -26.22 -17.08
N ALA A 162 16.96 -26.29 -18.42
CA ALA A 162 16.35 -27.40 -19.11
C ALA A 162 17.48 -28.40 -19.44
N PRO A 163 17.48 -29.60 -18.84
CA PRO A 163 18.47 -30.59 -19.24
C PRO A 163 18.25 -30.96 -20.69
N ALA A 164 19.30 -30.89 -21.47
CA ALA A 164 19.37 -31.49 -22.81
C ALA A 164 19.13 -32.99 -22.69
N ALA A 165 17.86 -33.42 -22.80
CA ALA A 165 17.53 -34.83 -22.86
C ALA A 165 17.83 -35.35 -24.27
N ALA A 166 18.98 -36.04 -24.34
CA ALA A 166 19.30 -37.19 -25.18
C ALA A 166 18.52 -37.33 -26.51
N ARG A 167 19.12 -36.88 -27.59
CA ARG A 167 19.00 -37.53 -28.86
C ARG A 167 19.84 -38.80 -28.78
N THR A 168 19.20 -39.96 -28.69
CA THR A 168 19.79 -41.25 -29.00
C THR A 168 18.93 -41.91 -30.06
N ARG A 169 19.55 -42.11 -31.16
CA ARG A 169 19.32 -43.03 -32.32
C ARG A 169 18.04 -43.85 -32.36
#